data_e98c8484bf9664dc397a2e6cb5ca8e04
#
_entry.id   e98c8484bf9664dc397a2e6cb5ca8e04
#
_cell.length_a   1.000
_cell.length_b   1.000
_cell.length_c   1.000
_cell.angle_alpha   90.00
_cell.angle_beta   90.00
_cell.angle_gamma   90.00
#
_symmetry.space_group_name_H-M   'P 1'
#
loop_
_entity.id
_entity.type
_entity.pdbx_description
1 polymer ?
#
loop_
_entity_poly.entity_id
_entity_poly.type
_entity_poly.pdbx_seq_one_letter_code
_entity_poly.pdbx_strand_id
1 'polypeptide(L)'
;MAPEPSDESLRHIQQMGVTHCYAWVAEEQCNVPFLTALREKVESFGITLWNAGCMRWAKNKDHILGTELREEGIAGFQQMLRDLAASGINITTFTWEPDGVWSTPKARTRGDVETRAADARLLASQTSEPKHGRVYTEEELWYNMEVFLRAVSERLH
;
A
#
# COMPACT_ATOMS: atom_id res chain seq x y z
N MET A 1 2.10 6.94 8.62
CA MET A 1 1.91 8.37 8.94
C MET A 1 0.79 8.92 8.08
N ALA A 2 0.06 9.94 8.55
CA ALA A 2 -0.89 10.66 7.71
C ALA A 2 -0.17 11.34 6.54
N PRO A 3 -0.81 11.52 5.37
CA PRO A 3 -0.18 12.16 4.21
C PRO A 3 0.12 13.64 4.43
N GLU A 4 -0.59 14.28 5.36
CA GLU A 4 -0.37 15.67 5.76
C GLU A 4 -0.17 15.75 7.29
N PRO A 5 1.03 15.36 7.77
CA PRO A 5 1.29 15.36 9.21
C PRO A 5 1.39 16.79 9.74
N SER A 6 0.78 17.04 10.90
CA SER A 6 0.99 18.29 11.61
C SER A 6 2.39 18.35 12.22
N ASP A 7 2.88 19.55 12.46
CA ASP A 7 4.17 19.76 13.15
C ASP A 7 4.18 19.13 14.54
N GLU A 8 3.04 19.18 15.25
CA GLU A 8 2.89 18.53 16.55
C GLU A 8 3.07 17.01 16.44
N SER A 9 2.43 16.38 15.45
CA SER A 9 2.59 14.94 15.21
C SER A 9 4.03 14.57 14.89
N LEU A 10 4.72 15.37 14.08
CA LEU A 10 6.13 15.13 13.73
C LEU A 10 7.05 15.30 14.94
N ARG A 11 6.84 16.33 15.78
CA ARG A 11 7.58 16.48 17.04
C ARG A 11 7.35 15.31 18.00
N HIS A 12 6.11 14.83 18.08
CA HIS A 12 5.80 13.66 18.91
C HIS A 12 6.52 12.41 18.42
N ILE A 13 6.50 12.14 17.13
CA ILE A 13 7.24 11.03 16.52
C ILE A 13 8.75 11.14 16.80
N GLN A 14 9.31 12.34 16.65
CA GLN A 14 10.72 12.64 16.94
C GLN A 14 11.06 12.37 18.42
N GLN A 15 10.21 12.82 19.35
CA GLN A 15 10.40 12.60 20.79
C GLN A 15 10.38 11.12 21.18
N MET A 16 9.66 10.29 20.43
CA MET A 16 9.69 8.83 20.62
C MET A 16 10.96 8.16 20.05
N GLY A 17 11.88 8.91 19.45
CA GLY A 17 13.12 8.39 18.86
C GLY A 17 12.92 7.69 17.51
N VAL A 18 11.79 7.90 16.84
CA VAL A 18 11.54 7.35 15.51
C VAL A 18 12.32 8.15 14.47
N THR A 19 13.16 7.48 13.70
CA THR A 19 14.03 8.10 12.69
C THR A 19 13.55 7.90 11.26
N HIS A 20 12.64 6.96 11.03
CA HIS A 20 12.12 6.62 9.70
C HIS A 20 10.61 6.46 9.75
N CYS A 21 9.93 6.91 8.73
CA CYS A 21 8.50 6.74 8.61
C CYS A 21 8.09 6.39 7.17
N TYR A 22 6.86 5.96 7.01
CA TYR A 22 6.23 5.78 5.71
C TYR A 22 4.91 6.55 5.63
N ALA A 23 4.46 6.88 4.42
CA ALA A 23 3.19 7.53 4.18
C ALA A 23 2.41 6.85 3.05
N TRP A 24 1.10 6.71 3.24
CA TRP A 24 0.16 6.44 2.18
C TRP A 24 -0.52 7.75 1.79
N VAL A 25 -0.44 8.09 0.51
CA VAL A 25 -1.06 9.31 -0.04
C VAL A 25 -2.31 8.97 -0.85
N ALA A 26 -3.19 9.94 -1.03
CA ALA A 26 -4.32 9.83 -1.94
C ALA A 26 -3.84 9.87 -3.40
N GLU A 27 -4.70 9.48 -4.33
CA GLU A 27 -4.35 9.41 -5.76
C GLU A 27 -3.94 10.78 -6.30
N GLU A 28 -4.69 11.82 -5.99
CA GLU A 28 -4.43 13.21 -6.37
C GLU A 28 -3.16 13.80 -5.73
N GLN A 29 -2.70 13.22 -4.63
CA GLN A 29 -1.48 13.59 -3.93
C GLN A 29 -0.24 12.83 -4.44
N CYS A 30 -0.45 11.79 -5.26
CA CYS A 30 0.62 10.95 -5.79
C CYS A 30 1.27 11.65 -7.01
N ASN A 31 1.94 12.76 -6.77
CA ASN A 31 2.61 13.56 -7.77
C ASN A 31 3.89 14.18 -7.19
N VAL A 32 4.82 14.56 -8.08
CA VAL A 32 6.15 15.05 -7.67
C VAL A 32 6.09 16.27 -6.74
N PRO A 33 5.30 17.33 -6.99
CA PRO A 33 5.25 18.50 -6.11
C PRO A 33 4.82 18.14 -4.69
N PHE A 34 3.76 17.35 -4.52
CA PHE A 34 3.25 16.96 -3.21
C PHE A 34 4.23 16.04 -2.47
N LEU A 35 4.74 15.01 -3.14
CA LEU A 35 5.66 14.04 -2.56
C LEU A 35 6.98 14.69 -2.12
N THR A 36 7.49 15.63 -2.91
CA THR A 36 8.68 16.41 -2.56
C THR A 36 8.43 17.26 -1.32
N ALA A 37 7.33 18.02 -1.29
CA ALA A 37 6.98 18.85 -0.16
C ALA A 37 6.76 18.02 1.13
N LEU A 38 6.11 16.86 1.01
CA LEU A 38 5.92 15.93 2.13
C LEU A 38 7.26 15.42 2.65
N ARG A 39 8.16 14.99 1.76
CA ARG A 39 9.50 14.51 2.13
C ARG A 39 10.28 15.61 2.85
N GLU A 40 10.37 16.80 2.26
CA GLU A 40 11.10 17.93 2.84
C GLU A 40 10.55 18.33 4.21
N LYS A 41 9.23 18.37 4.35
CA LYS A 41 8.59 18.65 5.64
C LYS A 41 8.98 17.61 6.69
N VAL A 42 8.90 16.34 6.40
CA VAL A 42 9.24 15.26 7.33
C VAL A 42 10.72 15.32 7.72
N GLU A 43 11.60 15.51 6.72
CA GLU A 43 13.05 15.60 6.91
C GLU A 43 13.47 16.84 7.72
N SER A 44 12.72 17.93 7.66
CA SER A 44 12.97 19.11 8.49
C SER A 44 12.84 18.84 10.00
N PHE A 45 12.17 17.75 10.39
CA PHE A 45 12.08 17.27 11.78
C PHE A 45 13.11 16.17 12.10
N GLY A 46 14.11 15.93 11.24
CA GLY A 46 15.11 14.89 11.43
C GLY A 46 14.58 13.46 11.28
N ILE A 47 13.45 13.29 10.60
CA ILE A 47 12.82 11.99 10.32
C ILE A 47 12.97 11.73 8.82
N THR A 48 13.41 10.55 8.41
CA THR A 48 13.48 10.16 7.01
C THR A 48 12.13 9.66 6.52
N LEU A 49 11.59 10.21 5.45
CA LEU A 49 10.47 9.61 4.73
C LEU A 49 11.01 8.47 3.86
N TRP A 50 11.06 7.29 4.43
CA TRP A 50 11.73 6.13 3.85
C TRP A 50 10.93 5.44 2.76
N ASN A 51 9.60 5.44 2.89
CA ASN A 51 8.68 4.74 2.01
C ASN A 51 7.42 5.58 1.81
N ALA A 52 6.96 5.69 0.59
CA ALA A 52 5.65 6.26 0.30
C ALA A 52 4.97 5.49 -0.84
N GLY A 53 3.65 5.61 -0.91
CA GLY A 53 2.87 5.00 -1.98
C GLY A 53 1.42 5.46 -1.98
N CYS A 54 0.72 5.14 -3.06
CA CYS A 54 -0.70 5.38 -3.24
C CYS A 54 -1.46 4.05 -3.20
N MET A 55 -2.47 3.97 -2.34
CA MET A 55 -3.28 2.75 -2.18
C MET A 55 -4.00 2.36 -3.48
N ARG A 56 -4.39 3.36 -4.29
CA ARG A 56 -5.04 3.14 -5.59
C ARG A 56 -4.21 2.24 -6.50
N TRP A 57 -2.90 2.45 -6.53
CA TRP A 57 -1.99 1.71 -7.39
C TRP A 57 -1.34 0.52 -6.69
N ALA A 58 -0.96 0.67 -5.42
CA ALA A 58 -0.30 -0.39 -4.66
C ALA A 58 -1.21 -1.58 -4.30
N LYS A 59 -2.55 -1.39 -4.33
CA LYS A 59 -3.57 -2.42 -4.10
C LYS A 59 -4.60 -2.49 -5.23
N ASN A 60 -4.18 -2.21 -6.45
CA ASN A 60 -5.08 -2.17 -7.57
C ASN A 60 -5.57 -3.57 -7.94
N LYS A 61 -6.90 -3.74 -7.95
CA LYS A 61 -7.54 -5.04 -8.23
C LYS A 61 -7.41 -5.46 -9.70
N ASP A 62 -7.28 -4.50 -10.60
CA ASP A 62 -7.27 -4.79 -12.02
C ASP A 62 -6.02 -5.56 -12.43
N HIS A 63 -4.84 -5.16 -11.92
CA HIS A 63 -3.63 -5.94 -12.19
C HIS A 63 -3.55 -7.22 -11.34
N ILE A 64 -4.12 -7.23 -10.11
CA ILE A 64 -4.14 -8.42 -9.26
C ILE A 64 -5.01 -9.52 -9.89
N LEU A 65 -6.20 -9.17 -10.36
CA LEU A 65 -7.16 -10.11 -10.91
C LEU A 65 -7.04 -10.32 -12.43
N GLY A 66 -6.22 -9.51 -13.11
CA GLY A 66 -6.04 -9.59 -14.55
C GLY A 66 -7.27 -9.18 -15.35
N THR A 67 -7.99 -8.13 -14.89
CA THR A 67 -9.17 -7.62 -15.60
C THR A 67 -8.80 -6.90 -16.89
N GLU A 68 -9.81 -6.44 -17.64
CA GLU A 68 -9.61 -5.64 -18.85
C GLU A 68 -8.86 -4.32 -18.59
N LEU A 69 -8.92 -3.80 -17.35
CA LEU A 69 -8.23 -2.58 -16.91
C LEU A 69 -6.80 -2.83 -16.36
N ARG A 70 -6.28 -4.06 -16.51
CA ARG A 70 -4.96 -4.43 -15.98
C ARG A 70 -3.85 -3.50 -16.45
N GLU A 71 -3.83 -3.15 -17.74
CA GLU A 71 -2.80 -2.30 -18.32
C GLU A 71 -2.84 -0.88 -17.73
N GLU A 72 -4.03 -0.35 -17.45
CA GLU A 72 -4.21 0.94 -16.76
C GLU A 72 -3.66 0.85 -15.33
N GLY A 73 -3.96 -0.21 -14.61
CA GLY A 73 -3.46 -0.45 -13.26
C GLY A 73 -1.93 -0.54 -13.20
N ILE A 74 -1.32 -1.22 -14.17
CA ILE A 74 0.15 -1.31 -14.31
C ILE A 74 0.75 0.06 -14.66
N ALA A 75 0.16 0.77 -15.62
CA ALA A 75 0.64 2.11 -16.02
C ALA A 75 0.57 3.11 -14.86
N GLY A 76 -0.50 3.08 -14.07
CA GLY A 76 -0.64 3.90 -12.86
C GLY A 76 0.44 3.59 -11.82
N PHE A 77 0.73 2.32 -11.58
CA PHE A 77 1.80 1.92 -10.67
C PHE A 77 3.18 2.37 -11.18
N GLN A 78 3.46 2.21 -12.46
CA GLN A 78 4.70 2.68 -13.08
C GLN A 78 4.84 4.20 -12.99
N GLN A 79 3.75 4.96 -13.16
CA GLN A 79 3.77 6.41 -12.98
C GLN A 79 4.07 6.78 -11.52
N MET A 80 3.44 6.12 -10.57
CA MET A 80 3.75 6.29 -9.15
C MET A 80 5.23 6.06 -8.85
N LEU A 81 5.85 5.03 -9.43
CA LEU A 81 7.29 4.78 -9.24
C LEU A 81 8.16 5.92 -9.78
N ARG A 82 7.81 6.47 -10.96
CA ARG A 82 8.53 7.63 -11.52
C ARG A 82 8.40 8.87 -10.64
N ASP A 83 7.20 9.13 -10.14
CA ASP A 83 6.94 10.30 -9.30
C ASP A 83 7.65 10.19 -7.94
N LEU A 84 7.67 9.00 -7.34
CA LEU A 84 8.42 8.72 -6.12
C LEU A 84 9.93 8.91 -6.34
N ALA A 85 10.49 8.32 -7.39
CA ALA A 85 11.90 8.45 -7.72
C ALA A 85 12.30 9.91 -7.97
N ALA A 86 11.51 10.66 -8.76
CA ALA A 86 11.73 12.08 -9.01
C ALA A 86 11.62 12.92 -7.73
N SER A 87 10.89 12.46 -6.73
CA SER A 87 10.76 13.11 -5.41
C SER A 87 11.85 12.67 -4.42
N GLY A 88 12.79 11.81 -4.83
CA GLY A 88 13.85 11.29 -3.96
C GLY A 88 13.38 10.21 -2.96
N ILE A 89 12.23 9.58 -3.19
CA ILE A 89 11.69 8.50 -2.38
C ILE A 89 11.93 7.18 -3.14
N ASN A 90 12.89 6.39 -2.70
CA ASN A 90 13.38 5.24 -3.47
C ASN A 90 12.73 3.90 -3.09
N ILE A 91 11.79 3.90 -2.15
CA ILE A 91 11.14 2.69 -1.68
C ILE A 91 9.62 2.88 -1.69
N THR A 92 8.93 1.88 -2.22
CA THR A 92 7.49 1.75 -2.11
C THR A 92 7.11 0.31 -1.77
N THR A 93 5.85 0.11 -1.47
CA THR A 93 5.28 -1.21 -1.14
C THR A 93 4.05 -1.44 -2.00
N PHE A 94 3.88 -2.65 -2.48
CA PHE A 94 2.60 -3.12 -3.00
C PHE A 94 2.12 -4.34 -2.23
N THR A 95 0.84 -4.65 -2.32
CA THR A 95 0.26 -5.83 -1.68
C THR A 95 -0.52 -6.64 -2.71
N TRP A 96 -0.39 -7.96 -2.62
CA TRP A 96 -1.10 -8.90 -3.49
C TRP A 96 -2.21 -9.57 -2.70
N GLU A 97 -3.33 -8.87 -2.58
CA GLU A 97 -4.47 -9.25 -1.75
C GLU A 97 -5.74 -9.31 -2.63
N PRO A 98 -5.96 -10.40 -3.40
CA PRO A 98 -7.11 -10.48 -4.32
C PRO A 98 -8.44 -10.27 -3.59
N ASP A 99 -8.62 -10.88 -2.43
CA ASP A 99 -9.85 -10.77 -1.63
C ASP A 99 -9.77 -9.72 -0.50
N GLY A 100 -8.62 -9.04 -0.37
CA GLY A 100 -8.32 -8.19 0.76
C GLY A 100 -7.97 -9.00 2.01
N VAL A 101 -8.02 -8.34 3.17
CA VAL A 101 -7.67 -8.98 4.43
C VAL A 101 -8.90 -9.63 5.06
N TRP A 102 -8.81 -10.92 5.31
CA TRP A 102 -9.82 -11.66 6.05
C TRP A 102 -9.69 -11.38 7.55
N SER A 103 -10.80 -11.09 8.21
CA SER A 103 -10.82 -10.85 9.65
C SER A 103 -12.12 -11.36 10.26
N THR A 104 -12.01 -11.76 11.52
CA THR A 104 -13.13 -12.08 12.41
C THR A 104 -13.46 -10.87 13.30
N PRO A 105 -14.47 -10.94 14.18
CA PRO A 105 -14.67 -9.90 15.17
C PRO A 105 -13.39 -9.55 15.90
N LYS A 106 -13.22 -8.26 16.23
CA LYS A 106 -12.04 -7.78 16.95
C LYS A 106 -11.82 -8.55 18.24
N ALA A 107 -10.58 -8.77 18.58
CA ALA A 107 -10.16 -9.38 19.85
C ALA A 107 -9.39 -8.36 20.70
N ARG A 108 -9.40 -8.59 22.01
CA ARG A 108 -8.56 -7.82 22.92
C ARG A 108 -7.21 -8.49 23.09
N THR A 109 -6.17 -7.69 23.13
CA THR A 109 -4.78 -8.13 23.27
C THR A 109 -4.17 -7.53 24.52
N ARG A 110 -2.86 -7.68 24.68
CA ARG A 110 -2.11 -7.15 25.82
C ARG A 110 -2.39 -5.66 26.04
N GLY A 111 -2.66 -5.29 27.30
CA GLY A 111 -3.04 -3.93 27.65
C GLY A 111 -4.50 -3.58 27.34
N ASP A 112 -5.32 -4.61 27.12
CA ASP A 112 -6.77 -4.48 26.83
C ASP A 112 -7.08 -3.67 25.56
N VAL A 113 -6.13 -3.64 24.61
CA VAL A 113 -6.29 -2.94 23.33
C VAL A 113 -7.06 -3.79 22.35
N GLU A 114 -8.09 -3.23 21.73
CA GLU A 114 -8.79 -3.85 20.61
C GLU A 114 -7.90 -3.92 19.38
N THR A 115 -7.86 -5.10 18.75
CA THR A 115 -7.11 -5.31 17.50
C THR A 115 -7.90 -6.16 16.52
N ARG A 116 -7.48 -6.10 15.25
CA ARG A 116 -7.96 -7.04 14.25
C ARG A 116 -7.57 -8.46 14.64
N ALA A 117 -8.48 -9.41 14.44
CA ALA A 117 -8.25 -10.81 14.73
C ALA A 117 -8.64 -11.68 13.53
N ALA A 118 -8.06 -12.87 13.46
CA ALA A 118 -8.42 -13.91 12.50
C ALA A 118 -8.48 -15.25 13.25
N ASP A 119 -9.68 -15.72 13.54
CA ASP A 119 -9.93 -17.06 14.07
C ASP A 119 -10.26 -17.99 12.90
N ALA A 120 -9.41 -18.97 12.67
CA ALA A 120 -9.55 -19.90 11.56
C ALA A 120 -10.88 -20.69 11.60
N ARG A 121 -11.42 -20.98 12.78
CA ARG A 121 -12.69 -21.70 12.92
C ARG A 121 -13.87 -20.83 12.49
N LEU A 122 -13.83 -19.54 12.88
CA LEU A 122 -14.87 -18.58 12.48
C LEU A 122 -14.75 -18.28 10.99
N LEU A 123 -13.54 -18.14 10.46
CA LEU A 123 -13.33 -17.94 9.01
C LEU A 123 -13.83 -19.13 8.20
N ALA A 124 -13.57 -20.35 8.63
CA ALA A 124 -14.04 -21.57 7.95
C ALA A 124 -15.57 -21.69 7.92
N SER A 125 -16.27 -21.07 8.88
CA SER A 125 -17.74 -21.04 8.90
C SER A 125 -18.36 -19.91 8.06
N GLN A 126 -17.56 -18.98 7.58
CA GLN A 126 -18.02 -17.90 6.71
C GLN A 126 -18.08 -18.42 5.26
N THR A 127 -19.25 -18.93 4.86
CA THR A 127 -19.53 -19.19 3.44
C THR A 127 -19.77 -17.86 2.75
N SER A 128 -18.91 -17.47 1.84
CA SER A 128 -19.12 -16.28 1.02
C SER A 128 -19.18 -16.65 -0.45
N GLU A 129 -20.08 -16.01 -1.18
CA GLU A 129 -20.04 -16.00 -2.64
C GLU A 129 -18.68 -15.42 -3.09
N PRO A 130 -18.18 -15.86 -4.25
CA PRO A 130 -16.93 -15.34 -4.78
C PRO A 130 -17.00 -13.80 -4.91
N LYS A 131 -16.12 -13.09 -4.22
CA LYS A 131 -16.13 -11.61 -4.15
C LYS A 131 -16.00 -10.91 -5.51
N HIS A 132 -15.48 -11.62 -6.51
CA HIS A 132 -15.21 -11.10 -7.85
C HIS A 132 -16.01 -11.82 -8.94
N GLY A 133 -17.20 -12.34 -8.59
CA GLY A 133 -18.08 -13.06 -9.51
C GLY A 133 -17.61 -14.44 -9.92
N ARG A 134 -16.37 -14.83 -9.60
CA ARG A 134 -15.79 -16.15 -9.82
C ARG A 134 -14.69 -16.49 -8.82
N VAL A 135 -14.33 -17.73 -8.75
CA VAL A 135 -13.12 -18.19 -8.06
C VAL A 135 -11.91 -18.04 -8.99
N TYR A 136 -10.83 -17.51 -8.48
CA TYR A 136 -9.53 -17.45 -9.14
C TYR A 136 -8.67 -18.61 -8.66
N THR A 137 -7.96 -19.27 -9.56
CA THR A 137 -7.00 -20.30 -9.15
C THR A 137 -5.69 -19.68 -8.67
N GLU A 138 -4.91 -20.47 -7.95
CA GLU A 138 -3.59 -20.03 -7.49
C GLU A 138 -2.67 -19.72 -8.68
N GLU A 139 -2.72 -20.54 -9.73
CA GLU A 139 -1.94 -20.38 -10.95
C GLU A 139 -2.28 -19.09 -11.69
N GLU A 140 -3.57 -18.74 -11.77
CA GLU A 140 -4.01 -17.48 -12.38
C GLU A 140 -3.46 -16.27 -11.61
N LEU A 141 -3.50 -16.32 -10.28
CA LEU A 141 -3.01 -15.23 -9.44
C LEU A 141 -1.49 -15.09 -9.53
N TRP A 142 -0.75 -16.19 -9.57
CA TRP A 142 0.69 -16.18 -9.79
C TRP A 142 1.06 -15.65 -11.19
N TYR A 143 0.33 -16.07 -12.23
CA TYR A 143 0.52 -15.56 -13.57
C TYR A 143 0.30 -14.03 -13.64
N ASN A 144 -0.77 -13.53 -13.03
CA ASN A 144 -1.05 -12.10 -12.99
C ASN A 144 0.06 -11.33 -12.25
N MET A 145 0.60 -11.88 -11.16
CA MET A 145 1.74 -11.29 -10.45
C MET A 145 2.99 -11.27 -11.32
N GLU A 146 3.28 -12.34 -12.04
CA GLU A 146 4.41 -12.40 -12.97
C GLU A 146 4.30 -11.33 -14.05
N VAL A 147 3.13 -11.18 -14.69
CA VAL A 147 2.87 -10.16 -15.71
C VAL A 147 3.12 -8.76 -15.13
N PHE A 148 2.57 -8.49 -13.95
CA PHE A 148 2.76 -7.21 -13.25
C PHE A 148 4.25 -6.94 -12.97
N LEU A 149 4.95 -7.88 -12.34
CA LEU A 149 6.35 -7.70 -11.97
C LEU A 149 7.27 -7.53 -13.19
N ARG A 150 7.03 -8.28 -14.28
CA ARG A 150 7.78 -8.10 -15.53
C ARG A 150 7.58 -6.70 -16.10
N ALA A 151 6.33 -6.28 -16.23
CA ALA A 151 6.01 -4.95 -16.78
C ALA A 151 6.59 -3.80 -15.94
N VAL A 152 6.65 -3.97 -14.61
CA VAL A 152 7.22 -2.96 -13.70
C VAL A 152 8.76 -2.95 -13.79
N SER A 153 9.41 -4.12 -13.82
CA SER A 153 10.88 -4.22 -13.83
C SER A 153 11.52 -3.83 -15.16
N GLU A 154 10.89 -4.15 -16.30
CA GLU A 154 11.44 -3.85 -17.64
C GLU A 154 11.53 -2.34 -17.95
N ARG A 155 10.79 -1.49 -17.27
CA ARG A 155 10.74 -0.04 -17.49
C ARG A 155 11.50 0.79 -16.43
N LEU A 156 12.23 0.14 -15.54
CA LEU A 156 13.07 0.79 -14.53
C LEU A 156 14.54 0.95 -14.98
N HIS A 157 14.81 0.58 -16.23
CA HIS A 157 16.10 0.79 -16.94
C HIS A 157 15.90 1.87 -18.04
#